data_037541a3e3986fdf176269c8fd178acf
#
_entry.id   037541a3e3986fdf176269c8fd178acf
#
_cell.length_a   1.000
_cell.length_b   1.000
_cell.length_c   1.000
_cell.angle_alpha   90.00
_cell.angle_beta   90.00
_cell.angle_gamma   90.00
#
_symmetry.space_group_name_H-M   'P 1'
#
loop_
_entity.id
_entity.type
_entity.pdbx_description
1 polymer ?
#
loop_
_entity_poly.entity_id
_entity_poly.type
_entity_poly.pdbx_seq_one_letter_code
_entity_poly.pdbx_strand_id
1 'polypeptide(L)'
;MAKKKTKTSSPAALPFEQPIEDVRSRLTELEELAAQTTHDLSEELAFYRERLERLTNEIYSELSSWNRVQVARHPNRPLTTDYISNICDDWVELFGDGVFGDDSAMATGLATIGRHKVLLIGQRKGRDTKERLACNFGSAHPEGYRKALRKMKMAE
;
A
#
# COMPACT_ATOMS: atom_id res chain seq x y z
N MET A 1 8.74 28.28 12.33
CA MET A 1 8.87 27.66 11.01
C MET A 1 7.59 26.87 10.71
N ALA A 2 6.77 27.36 9.78
CA ALA A 2 5.47 26.78 9.45
C ALA A 2 5.65 25.48 8.64
N LYS A 3 5.16 24.36 9.14
CA LYS A 3 5.08 23.09 8.40
C LYS A 3 4.14 23.26 7.20
N LYS A 4 4.69 23.27 6.00
CA LYS A 4 3.96 23.25 4.75
C LYS A 4 3.13 21.96 4.71
N LYS A 5 1.79 22.07 4.89
CA LYS A 5 0.86 20.96 4.63
C LYS A 5 0.96 20.61 3.14
N THR A 6 1.61 19.52 2.83
CA THR A 6 1.53 18.90 1.50
C THR A 6 0.07 18.56 1.24
N LYS A 7 -0.53 19.18 0.23
CA LYS A 7 -1.80 18.74 -0.34
C LYS A 7 -1.58 17.31 -0.83
N THR A 8 -2.10 16.34 -0.11
CA THR A 8 -2.30 15.00 -0.62
C THR A 8 -3.30 15.11 -1.75
N SER A 9 -2.82 15.04 -3.00
CA SER A 9 -3.70 14.81 -4.14
C SER A 9 -4.42 13.50 -3.87
N SER A 10 -5.75 13.52 -3.85
CA SER A 10 -6.55 12.29 -3.83
C SER A 10 -6.03 11.36 -4.93
N PRO A 11 -5.84 10.08 -4.65
CA PRO A 11 -5.42 9.13 -5.68
C PRO A 11 -6.40 9.21 -6.84
N ALA A 12 -5.89 9.18 -8.06
CA ALA A 12 -6.74 9.11 -9.23
C ALA A 12 -7.58 7.83 -9.12
N ALA A 13 -8.87 7.99 -8.85
CA ALA A 13 -9.80 6.87 -8.79
C ALA A 13 -9.75 6.07 -10.09
N LEU A 14 -9.84 4.76 -9.99
CA LEU A 14 -9.93 3.91 -11.17
C LEU A 14 -11.30 4.15 -11.85
N PRO A 15 -11.41 4.03 -13.17
CA PRO A 15 -12.65 4.37 -13.89
C PRO A 15 -13.91 3.69 -13.34
N PHE A 16 -13.79 2.46 -12.85
CA PHE A 16 -14.92 1.73 -12.26
C PHE A 16 -15.24 2.14 -10.82
N GLU A 17 -14.35 2.86 -10.15
CA GLU A 17 -14.52 3.39 -8.78
C GLU A 17 -15.18 4.78 -8.79
N GLN A 18 -15.36 5.41 -9.96
CA GLN A 18 -15.92 6.76 -10.05
C GLN A 18 -17.24 6.91 -9.28
N PRO A 19 -18.22 5.99 -9.36
CA PRO A 19 -19.45 6.10 -8.58
C PRO A 19 -19.23 6.08 -7.06
N ILE A 20 -18.19 5.39 -6.58
CA ILE A 20 -17.80 5.36 -5.16
C ILE A 20 -17.24 6.73 -4.75
N GLU A 21 -16.36 7.30 -5.58
CA GLU A 21 -15.76 8.61 -5.32
C GLU A 21 -16.79 9.75 -5.34
N ASP A 22 -17.80 9.68 -6.22
CA ASP A 22 -18.88 10.66 -6.25
C ASP A 22 -19.68 10.66 -4.94
N VAL A 23 -20.00 9.47 -4.40
CA VAL A 23 -20.68 9.33 -3.11
C VAL A 23 -19.77 9.76 -1.96
N ARG A 24 -18.48 9.42 -2.00
CA ARG A 24 -17.49 9.82 -0.99
C ARG A 24 -17.30 11.33 -0.94
N SER A 25 -17.19 11.97 -2.09
CA SER A 25 -17.08 13.45 -2.19
C SER A 25 -18.30 14.11 -1.58
N ARG A 26 -19.50 13.59 -1.88
CA ARG A 26 -20.73 14.12 -1.32
C ARG A 26 -20.80 13.94 0.20
N LEU A 27 -20.36 12.81 0.72
CA LEU A 27 -20.28 12.56 2.15
C LEU A 27 -19.33 13.56 2.84
N THR A 28 -18.17 13.81 2.24
CA THR A 28 -17.19 14.78 2.78
C THR A 28 -17.78 16.20 2.80
N GLU A 29 -18.45 16.63 1.72
CA GLU A 29 -19.15 17.94 1.69
C GLU A 29 -20.20 18.07 2.80
N LEU A 30 -20.98 17.00 3.05
CA LEU A 30 -21.98 16.98 4.12
C LEU A 30 -21.33 17.00 5.51
N GLU A 31 -20.21 16.30 5.71
CA GLU A 31 -19.46 16.33 6.97
C GLU A 31 -18.87 17.72 7.24
N GLU A 32 -18.35 18.40 6.22
CA GLU A 32 -17.88 19.78 6.33
C GLU A 32 -19.03 20.76 6.63
N LEU A 33 -20.18 20.56 5.99
CA LEU A 33 -21.38 21.38 6.23
C LEU A 33 -21.92 21.15 7.65
N ALA A 34 -21.99 19.91 8.13
CA ALA A 34 -22.41 19.57 9.48
C ALA A 34 -21.51 20.23 10.55
N ALA A 35 -20.21 20.37 10.27
CA ALA A 35 -19.28 21.05 11.17
C ALA A 35 -19.47 22.57 11.23
N GLN A 36 -20.13 23.18 10.22
CA GLN A 36 -20.33 24.62 10.08
C GLN A 36 -21.75 25.08 10.41
N THR A 37 -22.70 24.15 10.53
CA THR A 37 -24.11 24.45 10.75
C THR A 37 -24.62 23.87 12.06
N THR A 38 -25.69 24.44 12.60
CA THR A 38 -26.41 23.90 13.76
C THR A 38 -27.55 22.95 13.36
N HIS A 39 -27.77 22.74 12.06
CA HIS A 39 -28.75 21.78 11.58
C HIS A 39 -28.28 20.35 11.80
N ASP A 40 -29.18 19.51 12.26
CA ASP A 40 -28.92 18.08 12.41
C ASP A 40 -28.94 17.41 11.03
N LEU A 41 -27.78 16.93 10.57
CA LEU A 41 -27.59 16.21 9.31
C LEU A 41 -27.29 14.72 9.54
N SER A 42 -27.62 14.21 10.74
CA SER A 42 -27.27 12.84 11.14
C SER A 42 -27.90 11.79 10.25
N GLU A 43 -29.16 12.00 9.82
CA GLU A 43 -29.88 11.06 8.95
C GLU A 43 -29.27 11.02 7.55
N GLU A 44 -28.95 12.18 6.96
CA GLU A 44 -28.30 12.29 5.66
C GLU A 44 -26.90 11.66 5.68
N LEU A 45 -26.12 11.93 6.71
CA LEU A 45 -24.80 11.33 6.88
C LEU A 45 -24.88 9.80 7.01
N ALA A 46 -25.83 9.29 7.78
CA ALA A 46 -26.07 7.85 7.91
C ALA A 46 -26.46 7.22 6.57
N PHE A 47 -27.38 7.85 5.83
CA PHE A 47 -27.80 7.39 4.50
C PHE A 47 -26.63 7.33 3.50
N TYR A 48 -25.79 8.36 3.44
CA TYR A 48 -24.66 8.37 2.51
C TYR A 48 -23.56 7.38 2.92
N ARG A 49 -23.34 7.13 4.22
CA ARG A 49 -22.40 6.10 4.71
C ARG A 49 -22.87 4.70 4.34
N GLU A 50 -24.14 4.38 4.56
CA GLU A 50 -24.73 3.11 4.15
C GLU A 50 -24.66 2.92 2.62
N ARG A 51 -25.00 3.97 1.86
CA ARG A 51 -24.91 3.94 0.40
C ARG A 51 -23.50 3.69 -0.09
N LEU A 52 -22.48 4.32 0.54
CA LEU A 52 -21.07 4.14 0.22
C LEU A 52 -20.62 2.70 0.45
N GLU A 53 -20.99 2.12 1.58
CA GLU A 53 -20.68 0.73 1.92
C GLU A 53 -21.33 -0.25 0.93
N ARG A 54 -22.63 -0.10 0.69
CA ARG A 54 -23.37 -0.95 -0.26
C ARG A 54 -22.78 -0.89 -1.66
N LEU A 55 -22.55 0.32 -2.19
CA LEU A 55 -22.00 0.52 -3.53
C LEU A 55 -20.56 -0.03 -3.65
N THR A 56 -19.76 0.12 -2.61
CA THR A 56 -18.41 -0.44 -2.56
C THR A 56 -18.49 -1.97 -2.63
N ASN A 57 -19.32 -2.59 -1.81
CA ASN A 57 -19.49 -4.04 -1.81
C ASN A 57 -20.00 -4.56 -3.16
N GLU A 58 -20.98 -3.90 -3.77
CA GLU A 58 -21.52 -4.25 -5.07
C GLU A 58 -20.45 -4.21 -6.17
N ILE A 59 -19.73 -3.10 -6.30
CA ILE A 59 -18.69 -2.92 -7.33
C ILE A 59 -17.52 -3.90 -7.13
N TYR A 60 -17.07 -4.10 -5.89
CA TYR A 60 -15.90 -4.94 -5.62
C TYR A 60 -16.22 -6.45 -5.63
N SER A 61 -17.48 -6.85 -5.45
CA SER A 61 -17.88 -8.26 -5.58
C SER A 61 -17.86 -8.74 -7.03
N GLU A 62 -18.10 -7.85 -7.99
CA GLU A 62 -18.25 -8.18 -9.42
C GLU A 62 -17.10 -7.64 -10.30
N LEU A 63 -15.90 -7.50 -9.75
CA LEU A 63 -14.75 -7.02 -10.53
C LEU A 63 -14.42 -7.93 -11.71
N SER A 64 -14.34 -7.34 -12.90
CA SER A 64 -13.76 -8.00 -14.07
C SER A 64 -12.29 -8.38 -13.83
N SER A 65 -11.76 -9.32 -14.62
CA SER A 65 -10.35 -9.69 -14.55
C SER A 65 -9.43 -8.49 -14.76
N TRP A 66 -9.79 -7.59 -15.66
CA TRP A 66 -9.04 -6.36 -15.91
C TRP A 66 -9.08 -5.40 -14.72
N ASN A 67 -10.26 -5.18 -14.12
CA ASN A 67 -10.38 -4.33 -12.93
C ASN A 67 -9.56 -4.87 -11.76
N ARG A 68 -9.52 -6.21 -11.56
CA ARG A 68 -8.64 -6.83 -10.56
C ARG A 68 -7.16 -6.53 -10.80
N VAL A 69 -6.71 -6.55 -12.07
CA VAL A 69 -5.34 -6.15 -12.42
C VAL A 69 -5.09 -4.67 -12.13
N GLN A 70 -6.05 -3.79 -12.42
CA GLN A 70 -5.93 -2.37 -12.12
C GLN A 70 -5.83 -2.12 -10.61
N VAL A 71 -6.68 -2.74 -9.78
CA VAL A 71 -6.60 -2.68 -8.31
C VAL A 71 -5.26 -3.20 -7.81
N ALA A 72 -4.79 -4.35 -8.32
CA ALA A 72 -3.50 -4.93 -7.92
C ALA A 72 -2.31 -4.04 -8.26
N ARG A 73 -2.44 -3.19 -9.28
CA ARG A 73 -1.40 -2.27 -9.77
C ARG A 73 -1.65 -0.81 -9.41
N HIS A 74 -2.59 -0.55 -8.51
CA HIS A 74 -2.92 0.82 -8.13
C HIS A 74 -1.68 1.58 -7.62
N PRO A 75 -1.43 2.84 -8.06
CA PRO A 75 -0.23 3.61 -7.70
C PRO A 75 -0.04 3.78 -6.19
N ASN A 76 -1.12 3.89 -5.44
CA ASN A 76 -1.10 4.07 -3.99
C ASN A 76 -1.12 2.76 -3.20
N ARG A 77 -1.04 1.62 -3.87
CA ARG A 77 -0.94 0.35 -3.16
C ARG A 77 0.37 0.30 -2.36
N PRO A 78 0.32 -0.12 -1.09
CA PRO A 78 1.52 -0.26 -0.29
C PRO A 78 2.54 -1.19 -0.95
N LEU A 79 3.81 -0.80 -0.92
CA LEU A 79 4.93 -1.59 -1.38
C LEU A 79 5.57 -2.33 -0.20
N THR A 80 6.47 -3.28 -0.48
CA THR A 80 7.23 -4.01 0.54
C THR A 80 7.89 -3.09 1.57
N THR A 81 8.45 -1.97 1.11
CA THR A 81 9.07 -0.96 2.00
C THR A 81 8.07 -0.31 2.95
N ASP A 82 6.84 -0.10 2.51
CA ASP A 82 5.79 0.46 3.35
C ASP A 82 5.34 -0.54 4.42
N TYR A 83 5.23 -1.82 4.05
CA TYR A 83 4.95 -2.88 5.03
C TYR A 83 6.06 -2.96 6.08
N ILE A 84 7.34 -2.99 5.67
CA ILE A 84 8.47 -3.02 6.59
C ILE A 84 8.39 -1.85 7.56
N SER A 85 8.18 -0.62 7.07
CA SER A 85 8.16 0.58 7.91
C SER A 85 6.93 0.71 8.82
N ASN A 86 5.81 0.04 8.51
CA ASN A 86 4.58 0.19 9.27
C ASN A 86 4.26 -0.96 10.23
N ILE A 87 4.80 -2.17 9.96
CA ILE A 87 4.48 -3.35 10.78
C ILE A 87 5.69 -3.97 11.48
N CYS A 88 6.93 -3.57 11.10
CA CYS A 88 8.14 -4.13 11.68
C CYS A 88 8.77 -3.15 12.65
N ASP A 89 9.12 -3.64 13.83
CA ASP A 89 10.01 -3.00 14.77
C ASP A 89 11.43 -3.58 14.62
N ASP A 90 12.47 -2.80 14.97
CA ASP A 90 13.89 -3.23 14.98
C ASP A 90 14.34 -3.84 13.64
N TRP A 91 13.91 -3.28 12.51
CA TRP A 91 14.33 -3.77 11.21
C TRP A 91 15.83 -3.66 10.96
N VAL A 92 16.49 -4.79 10.76
CA VAL A 92 17.91 -4.88 10.40
C VAL A 92 18.02 -5.57 9.03
N GLU A 93 18.32 -4.79 7.99
CA GLU A 93 18.47 -5.32 6.65
C GLU A 93 19.76 -6.16 6.50
N LEU A 94 19.65 -7.33 5.87
CA LEU A 94 20.73 -8.25 5.60
C LEU A 94 21.03 -8.31 4.11
N PHE A 95 22.24 -7.94 3.73
CA PHE A 95 22.65 -7.83 2.34
C PHE A 95 23.41 -9.08 1.85
N GLY A 96 23.55 -9.17 0.54
CA GLY A 96 24.42 -10.09 -0.17
C GLY A 96 23.98 -11.55 -0.17
N ASP A 97 24.31 -12.24 -1.27
CA ASP A 97 24.08 -13.68 -1.44
C ASP A 97 25.22 -14.54 -0.86
N GLY A 98 26.36 -13.93 -0.55
CA GLY A 98 27.56 -14.59 -0.04
C GLY A 98 28.40 -15.27 -1.09
N VAL A 99 28.10 -15.08 -2.39
CA VAL A 99 28.80 -15.70 -3.52
C VAL A 99 29.25 -14.64 -4.53
N PHE A 100 28.34 -13.83 -5.02
CA PHE A 100 28.59 -12.88 -6.11
C PHE A 100 28.29 -11.43 -5.72
N GLY A 101 27.12 -11.15 -5.16
CA GLY A 101 26.72 -9.76 -4.91
C GLY A 101 25.44 -9.61 -4.11
N ASP A 102 24.86 -8.43 -4.23
CA ASP A 102 23.57 -8.12 -3.65
C ASP A 102 22.55 -7.80 -4.76
N ASP A 103 21.27 -8.00 -4.46
CA ASP A 103 20.17 -7.65 -5.34
C ASP A 103 19.21 -6.72 -4.61
N SER A 104 19.11 -5.49 -5.11
CA SER A 104 18.20 -4.48 -4.55
C SER A 104 16.72 -4.81 -4.73
N ALA A 105 16.37 -5.69 -5.68
CA ALA A 105 15.00 -6.16 -5.87
C ALA A 105 14.51 -7.07 -4.74
N MET A 106 15.44 -7.59 -3.90
CA MET A 106 15.09 -8.48 -2.81
C MET A 106 15.50 -7.89 -1.46
N ALA A 107 14.51 -7.44 -0.68
CA ALA A 107 14.71 -7.04 0.72
C ALA A 107 14.74 -8.28 1.60
N THR A 108 15.78 -8.43 2.42
CA THR A 108 15.86 -9.50 3.43
C THR A 108 16.36 -8.91 4.74
N GLY A 109 15.80 -9.29 5.85
CA GLY A 109 16.24 -8.75 7.15
C GLY A 109 15.55 -9.37 8.35
N LEU A 110 16.10 -9.09 9.51
CA LEU A 110 15.52 -9.45 10.79
C LEU A 110 14.63 -8.32 11.29
N ALA A 111 13.51 -8.66 11.90
CA ALA A 111 12.58 -7.70 12.48
C ALA A 111 11.79 -8.32 13.62
N THR A 112 11.09 -7.46 14.36
CA THR A 112 10.04 -7.87 15.30
C THR A 112 8.69 -7.45 14.73
N ILE A 113 7.70 -8.35 14.74
CA ILE A 113 6.30 -8.05 14.41
C ILE A 113 5.46 -8.41 15.63
N GLY A 114 4.99 -7.40 16.35
CA GLY A 114 4.34 -7.57 17.64
C GLY A 114 5.29 -8.26 18.63
N ARG A 115 5.00 -9.51 19.04
CA ARG A 115 5.86 -10.30 19.95
C ARG A 115 6.77 -11.32 19.24
N HIS A 116 6.75 -11.37 17.93
CA HIS A 116 7.45 -12.39 17.16
C HIS A 116 8.70 -11.83 16.51
N LYS A 117 9.85 -12.48 16.74
CA LYS A 117 11.06 -12.27 15.97
C LYS A 117 10.95 -13.00 14.65
N VAL A 118 11.15 -12.30 13.54
CA VAL A 118 10.95 -12.85 12.20
C VAL A 118 12.15 -12.56 11.30
N LEU A 119 12.36 -13.42 10.35
CA LEU A 119 13.13 -13.13 9.15
C LEU A 119 12.13 -12.75 8.06
N LEU A 120 12.18 -11.51 7.60
CA LEU A 120 11.31 -11.03 6.54
C LEU A 120 12.05 -11.04 5.20
N ILE A 121 11.38 -11.52 4.18
CA ILE A 121 11.85 -11.53 2.80
C ILE A 121 10.73 -10.92 1.94
N GLY A 122 11.06 -9.90 1.16
CA GLY A 122 10.09 -9.24 0.31
C GLY A 122 10.68 -8.70 -0.97
N GLN A 123 9.90 -8.76 -2.04
CA GLN A 123 10.29 -8.21 -3.33
C GLN A 123 10.05 -6.71 -3.37
N ARG A 124 11.05 -5.93 -3.79
CA ARG A 124 10.97 -4.49 -4.00
C ARG A 124 10.72 -4.19 -5.46
N LYS A 125 9.71 -3.41 -5.73
CA LYS A 125 9.41 -2.93 -7.09
C LYS A 125 9.94 -1.53 -7.36
N GLY A 126 10.07 -0.73 -6.31
CA GLY A 126 10.33 0.71 -6.40
C GLY A 126 9.08 1.54 -6.68
N ARG A 127 9.03 2.75 -6.14
CA ARG A 127 7.91 3.68 -6.24
C ARG A 127 8.05 4.60 -7.45
N ASP A 128 9.19 5.22 -7.58
CA ASP A 128 9.53 6.10 -8.69
C ASP A 128 10.38 5.38 -9.76
N THR A 129 10.69 6.07 -10.85
CA THR A 129 11.46 5.52 -11.96
C THR A 129 12.89 5.14 -11.55
N LYS A 130 13.52 5.93 -10.67
CA LYS A 130 14.89 5.69 -10.20
C LYS A 130 14.93 4.41 -9.35
N GLU A 131 14.03 4.29 -8.40
CA GLU A 131 13.92 3.08 -7.55
C GLU A 131 13.56 1.86 -8.39
N ARG A 132 12.65 1.98 -9.37
CA ARG A 132 12.26 0.88 -10.26
C ARG A 132 13.42 0.36 -11.07
N LEU A 133 14.26 1.26 -11.60
CA LEU A 133 15.48 0.88 -12.31
C LEU A 133 16.47 0.18 -11.35
N ALA A 134 16.68 0.72 -10.16
CA ALA A 134 17.57 0.14 -9.16
C ALA A 134 17.12 -1.26 -8.70
N CYS A 135 15.80 -1.50 -8.64
CA CYS A 135 15.20 -2.79 -8.28
C CYS A 135 14.82 -3.65 -9.50
N ASN A 136 15.38 -3.37 -10.67
CA ASN A 136 15.05 -4.08 -11.92
C ASN A 136 13.54 -4.30 -12.10
N PHE A 137 12.71 -3.27 -11.82
CA PHE A 137 11.24 -3.30 -11.84
C PHE A 137 10.60 -4.39 -10.98
N GLY A 138 11.32 -4.87 -9.97
CA GLY A 138 10.90 -5.96 -9.08
C GLY A 138 11.25 -7.35 -9.60
N SER A 139 12.02 -7.45 -10.66
CA SER A 139 12.51 -8.73 -11.19
C SER A 139 13.84 -9.08 -10.53
N ALA A 140 13.85 -10.06 -9.64
CA ALA A 140 15.06 -10.46 -8.95
C ALA A 140 16.06 -11.15 -9.89
N HIS A 141 17.34 -10.83 -9.72
CA HIS A 141 18.46 -11.52 -10.34
C HIS A 141 18.77 -12.85 -9.61
N PRO A 142 19.60 -13.75 -10.17
CA PRO A 142 19.97 -15.01 -9.50
C PRO A 142 20.53 -14.82 -8.09
N GLU A 143 21.29 -13.75 -7.84
CA GLU A 143 21.81 -13.39 -6.52
C GLU A 143 20.70 -13.04 -5.53
N GLY A 144 19.58 -12.45 -5.96
CA GLY A 144 18.42 -12.20 -5.11
C GLY A 144 17.77 -13.48 -4.60
N TYR A 145 17.64 -14.49 -5.46
CA TYR A 145 17.15 -15.82 -5.06
C TYR A 145 18.10 -16.52 -4.10
N ARG A 146 19.43 -16.48 -4.35
CA ARG A 146 20.43 -17.05 -3.46
C ARG A 146 20.44 -16.32 -2.10
N LYS A 147 20.35 -14.98 -2.11
CA LYS A 147 20.22 -14.16 -0.91
C LYS A 147 19.03 -14.61 -0.07
N ALA A 148 17.84 -14.72 -0.67
CA ALA A 148 16.64 -15.18 0.02
C ALA A 148 16.81 -16.58 0.62
N LEU A 149 17.25 -17.55 -0.19
CA LEU A 149 17.47 -18.92 0.26
C LEU A 149 18.47 -19.01 1.42
N ARG A 150 19.59 -18.26 1.33
CA ARG A 150 20.59 -18.21 2.39
C ARG A 150 20.00 -17.71 3.70
N LYS A 151 19.14 -16.66 3.64
CA LYS A 151 18.51 -16.12 4.85
C LYS A 151 17.44 -17.05 5.41
N MET A 152 16.69 -17.76 4.56
CA MET A 152 15.77 -18.82 5.03
C MET A 152 16.50 -19.89 5.84
N LYS A 153 17.60 -20.40 5.29
CA LYS A 153 18.43 -21.40 6.00
C LYS A 153 19.06 -20.87 7.30
N MET A 154 19.28 -19.56 7.40
CA MET A 154 19.77 -18.94 8.63
C MET A 154 18.68 -18.85 9.70
N ALA A 155 17.42 -18.77 9.32
CA ALA A 155 16.28 -18.63 10.22
C ALA A 155 15.71 -19.98 10.68
N GLU A 156 16.06 -21.07 10.00
CA GLU A 156 15.72 -22.45 10.37
C GLU A 156 16.52 -22.90 11.61
#